data_72f7a6731f8c7cfbe52234abfc07560f
#
_entry.id   72f7a6731f8c7cfbe52234abfc07560f
#
_cell.length_a   1.000
_cell.length_b   1.000
_cell.length_c   1.000
_cell.angle_alpha   90.00
_cell.angle_beta   90.00
_cell.angle_gamma   90.00
#
_symmetry.space_group_name_H-M   'P 1'
#
loop_
_entity.id
_entity.type
_entity.pdbx_description
1 polymer ?
#
loop_
_entity_poly.entity_id
_entity_poly.type
_entity_poly.pdbx_seq_one_letter_code
_entity_poly.pdbx_strand_id
1 'polypeptide(L)'
;MQLTIIGASGSFPGPGSPASCYLVSANGVDDHGNPKTWRILLDLGNGALGTLQRYVALEDIDAILLSHLHPDHFMDLCGLHVVVRWNPYGWDAGRIPVYGPAGTADRTAIAYGMDPDPGMHPDFEFIDWQERQAVEIGPLKITPYPVRHPIEESYALRVEATEPTPDGEVTSVLTYSGDTDTAPGLVEAAQDAHLFLCEAAFHEGRDDAIDGVHLTGKRAG
;
A
#
# COMPACT_ATOMS: atom_id res chain seq x y z
N MET A 1 6.42 -4.32 14.73
CA MET A 1 6.04 -3.64 13.47
C MET A 1 6.15 -2.13 13.64
N GLN A 2 6.61 -1.41 12.62
CA GLN A 2 6.72 0.05 12.60
C GLN A 2 5.97 0.60 11.39
N LEU A 3 5.19 1.67 11.58
CA LEU A 3 4.55 2.44 10.52
C LEU A 3 5.24 3.80 10.38
N THR A 4 5.63 4.17 9.16
CA THR A 4 6.15 5.49 8.81
C THR A 4 5.25 6.13 7.77
N ILE A 5 4.70 7.31 8.07
CA ILE A 5 3.86 8.08 7.15
C ILE A 5 4.78 8.80 6.17
N ILE A 6 4.73 8.41 4.90
CA ILE A 6 5.48 9.06 3.80
C ILE A 6 4.63 10.17 3.21
N GLY A 7 3.36 9.90 2.96
CA GLY A 7 2.38 10.85 2.43
C GLY A 7 0.97 10.54 2.88
N ALA A 8 0.20 11.58 3.20
CA ALA A 8 -1.18 11.50 3.67
C ALA A 8 -1.99 12.74 3.25
N SER A 9 -1.71 13.33 2.09
CA SER A 9 -2.41 14.53 1.61
C SER A 9 -3.79 14.26 1.01
N GLY A 10 -4.20 13.01 0.86
CA GLY A 10 -5.45 12.64 0.20
C GLY A 10 -5.34 12.74 -1.33
N SER A 11 -6.38 13.22 -2.00
CA SER A 11 -6.59 13.14 -3.46
C SER A 11 -5.50 13.79 -4.32
N PHE A 12 -4.61 14.62 -3.75
CA PHE A 12 -3.49 15.22 -4.47
C PHE A 12 -2.38 15.64 -3.49
N PRO A 13 -1.10 15.67 -3.97
CA PRO A 13 0.01 16.06 -3.10
C PRO A 13 -0.08 17.52 -2.68
N GLY A 14 0.18 17.79 -1.41
CA GLY A 14 0.35 19.13 -0.88
C GLY A 14 1.83 19.55 -0.85
N PRO A 15 2.12 20.83 -0.53
CA PRO A 15 3.51 21.33 -0.50
C PRO A 15 4.42 20.62 0.51
N GLY A 16 3.85 20.07 1.57
CA GLY A 16 4.57 19.42 2.67
C GLY A 16 4.33 17.92 2.81
N SER A 17 3.44 17.34 1.99
CA SER A 17 3.10 15.92 2.06
C SER A 17 2.69 15.41 0.68
N PRO A 18 3.22 14.28 0.22
CA PRO A 18 2.71 13.59 -0.95
C PRO A 18 1.32 13.00 -0.74
N ALA A 19 0.75 12.44 -1.80
CA ALA A 19 -0.43 11.60 -1.74
C ALA A 19 -0.15 10.29 -0.97
N SER A 20 -1.13 9.39 -0.90
CA SER A 20 -1.09 8.22 -0.03
C SER A 20 0.12 7.32 -0.23
N CYS A 21 0.93 7.18 0.80
CA CYS A 21 2.04 6.23 0.86
C CYS A 21 2.48 6.00 2.31
N TYR A 22 2.51 4.73 2.73
CA TYR A 22 2.83 4.36 4.09
C TYR A 22 3.86 3.21 4.07
N LEU A 23 5.02 3.43 4.69
CA LEU A 23 6.05 2.41 4.83
C LEU A 23 5.80 1.61 6.11
N VAL A 24 5.59 0.32 5.97
CA VAL A 24 5.48 -0.63 7.08
C VAL A 24 6.72 -1.50 7.10
N SER A 25 7.35 -1.64 8.28
CA SER A 25 8.50 -2.50 8.47
C SER A 25 8.33 -3.43 9.68
N ALA A 26 8.87 -4.64 9.55
CA ALA A 26 8.92 -5.63 10.61
C ALA A 26 10.22 -6.44 10.55
N ASN A 27 10.71 -6.87 11.72
CA ASN A 27 11.93 -7.66 11.81
C ASN A 27 11.59 -9.15 11.69
N GLY A 28 12.42 -9.87 10.94
CA GLY A 28 12.31 -11.30 10.73
C GLY A 28 13.63 -11.87 10.26
N VAL A 29 13.56 -12.94 9.49
CA VAL A 29 14.70 -13.59 8.85
C VAL A 29 14.48 -13.70 7.35
N ASP A 30 15.56 -13.74 6.59
CA ASP A 30 15.54 -14.06 5.15
C ASP A 30 15.44 -15.59 4.94
N ASP A 31 15.39 -16.02 3.67
CA ASP A 31 15.33 -17.44 3.28
C ASP A 31 16.55 -18.26 3.71
N HIS A 32 17.62 -17.59 4.14
CA HIS A 32 18.85 -18.20 4.65
C HIS A 32 18.93 -18.19 6.18
N GLY A 33 17.91 -17.65 6.86
CA GLY A 33 17.85 -17.51 8.31
C GLY A 33 18.63 -16.32 8.87
N ASN A 34 19.10 -15.38 8.03
CA ASN A 34 19.78 -14.18 8.50
C ASN A 34 18.77 -13.12 8.94
N PRO A 35 19.08 -12.32 9.98
CA PRO A 35 18.23 -11.20 10.37
C PRO A 35 17.98 -10.25 9.21
N LYS A 36 16.70 -9.93 8.96
CA LYS A 36 16.26 -9.00 7.92
C LYS A 36 15.13 -8.12 8.45
N THR A 37 15.18 -6.84 8.11
CA THR A 37 14.01 -5.95 8.24
C THR A 37 13.24 -5.97 6.93
N TRP A 38 12.05 -6.51 6.95
CA TRP A 38 11.13 -6.55 5.82
C TRP A 38 10.40 -5.22 5.71
N ARG A 39 10.20 -4.72 4.50
CA ARG A 39 9.63 -3.40 4.21
C ARG A 39 8.63 -3.49 3.08
N ILE A 40 7.40 -3.10 3.38
CA ILE A 40 6.32 -3.02 2.39
C ILE A 40 5.78 -1.60 2.32
N LEU A 41 5.27 -1.22 1.16
CA LEU A 41 4.52 0.02 0.99
C LEU A 41 3.02 -0.29 0.93
N LEU A 42 2.23 0.47 1.66
CA LEU A 42 0.79 0.57 1.47
C LEU A 42 0.56 1.82 0.62
N ASP A 43 0.18 1.62 -0.63
CA ASP A 43 0.09 2.59 -1.71
C ASP A 43 1.42 3.30 -2.07
N LEU A 44 1.45 3.85 -3.27
CA LEU A 44 2.55 4.66 -3.79
C LEU A 44 1.97 5.77 -4.68
N GLY A 45 1.29 6.69 -4.05
CA GLY A 45 0.62 7.82 -4.69
C GLY A 45 1.59 8.88 -5.18
N ASN A 46 1.08 9.79 -6.00
CA ASN A 46 1.89 10.80 -6.67
C ASN A 46 2.64 11.73 -5.69
N GLY A 47 3.94 11.92 -5.98
CA GLY A 47 4.89 12.68 -5.18
C GLY A 47 5.53 11.89 -4.02
N ALA A 48 5.10 10.66 -3.76
CA ALA A 48 5.59 9.86 -2.65
C ALA A 48 7.01 9.31 -2.87
N LEU A 49 7.36 8.94 -4.11
CA LEU A 49 8.66 8.34 -4.44
C LEU A 49 9.85 9.22 -4.00
N GLY A 50 9.73 10.53 -4.19
CA GLY A 50 10.79 11.47 -3.79
C GLY A 50 10.93 11.58 -2.28
N THR A 51 9.83 11.56 -1.54
CA THR A 51 9.84 11.64 -0.07
C THR A 51 10.28 10.32 0.54
N LEU A 52 9.87 9.19 -0.02
CA LEU A 52 10.20 7.82 0.42
C LEU A 52 11.72 7.62 0.55
N GLN A 53 12.50 8.12 -0.42
CA GLN A 53 13.96 8.02 -0.44
C GLN A 53 14.69 8.70 0.73
N ARG A 54 13.99 9.49 1.55
CA ARG A 54 14.54 10.03 2.81
C ARG A 54 14.51 9.03 3.96
N TYR A 55 13.74 7.94 3.82
CA TYR A 55 13.47 6.97 4.88
C TYR A 55 14.03 5.59 4.58
N VAL A 56 14.15 5.23 3.29
CA VAL A 56 14.54 3.89 2.86
C VAL A 56 15.21 3.96 1.49
N ALA A 57 16.19 3.10 1.22
CA ALA A 57 16.67 2.87 -0.13
C ALA A 57 15.60 2.10 -0.93
N LEU A 58 15.40 2.45 -2.19
CA LEU A 58 14.33 1.85 -2.99
C LEU A 58 14.54 0.35 -3.23
N GLU A 59 15.81 -0.08 -3.25
CA GLU A 59 16.23 -1.47 -3.36
C GLU A 59 15.87 -2.32 -2.14
N ASP A 60 15.57 -1.69 -1.00
CA ASP A 60 15.19 -2.35 0.24
C ASP A 60 13.67 -2.56 0.37
N ILE A 61 12.87 -2.21 -0.65
CA ILE A 61 11.43 -2.44 -0.67
C ILE A 61 11.14 -3.87 -1.11
N ASP A 62 10.54 -4.64 -0.23
CA ASP A 62 10.21 -6.06 -0.47
C ASP A 62 8.91 -6.24 -1.27
N ALA A 63 7.94 -5.34 -1.12
CA ALA A 63 6.71 -5.34 -1.91
C ALA A 63 5.97 -4.00 -1.84
N ILE A 64 5.11 -3.76 -2.83
CA ILE A 64 4.18 -2.64 -2.89
C ILE A 64 2.75 -3.21 -2.93
N LEU A 65 1.88 -2.68 -2.08
CA LEU A 65 0.53 -3.16 -1.88
C LEU A 65 -0.45 -2.02 -2.14
N LEU A 66 -1.18 -2.12 -3.25
CA LEU A 66 -2.12 -1.09 -3.67
C LEU A 66 -3.52 -1.37 -3.16
N SER A 67 -4.13 -0.39 -2.51
CA SER A 67 -5.52 -0.45 -2.06
C SER A 67 -6.48 -0.39 -3.25
N HIS A 68 -6.25 0.52 -4.18
CA HIS A 68 -7.04 0.72 -5.40
C HIS A 68 -6.25 1.53 -6.44
N LEU A 69 -6.84 1.77 -7.62
CA LEU A 69 -6.14 2.34 -8.77
C LEU A 69 -6.56 3.78 -9.11
N HIS A 70 -6.84 4.63 -8.11
CA HIS A 70 -6.85 6.07 -8.30
C HIS A 70 -5.41 6.62 -8.30
N PRO A 71 -5.11 7.68 -9.09
CA PRO A 71 -3.74 8.18 -9.28
C PRO A 71 -3.00 8.53 -7.98
N ASP A 72 -3.70 9.01 -6.97
CA ASP A 72 -3.15 9.37 -5.67
C ASP A 72 -2.76 8.15 -4.81
N HIS A 73 -2.95 6.93 -5.32
CA HIS A 73 -2.56 5.68 -4.65
C HIS A 73 -1.53 4.85 -5.41
N PHE A 74 -1.34 5.04 -6.74
CA PHE A 74 -0.42 4.19 -7.50
C PHE A 74 0.52 4.92 -8.47
N MET A 75 0.29 6.22 -8.75
CA MET A 75 0.92 6.90 -9.90
C MET A 75 2.46 6.90 -9.86
N ASP A 76 3.08 6.92 -8.68
CA ASP A 76 4.53 6.91 -8.57
C ASP A 76 5.20 5.56 -8.90
N LEU A 77 4.40 4.49 -9.16
CA LEU A 77 4.93 3.30 -9.85
C LEU A 77 5.54 3.65 -11.21
N CYS A 78 4.98 4.63 -11.92
CA CYS A 78 5.55 5.14 -13.17
C CYS A 78 6.96 5.71 -12.97
N GLY A 79 7.16 6.46 -11.89
CA GLY A 79 8.48 6.99 -11.53
C GLY A 79 9.44 5.89 -11.06
N LEU A 80 8.96 4.95 -10.27
CA LEU A 80 9.75 3.82 -9.79
C LEU A 80 10.19 2.89 -10.94
N HIS A 81 9.32 2.67 -11.94
CA HIS A 81 9.69 1.98 -13.19
C HIS A 81 10.94 2.60 -13.82
N VAL A 82 11.02 3.93 -13.89
CA VAL A 82 12.20 4.61 -14.44
C VAL A 82 13.44 4.32 -13.61
N VAL A 83 13.33 4.31 -12.29
CA VAL A 83 14.44 3.95 -11.39
C VAL A 83 14.90 2.51 -11.65
N VAL A 84 13.99 1.55 -11.62
CA VAL A 84 14.31 0.12 -11.80
C VAL A 84 14.95 -0.12 -13.17
N ARG A 85 14.41 0.49 -14.23
CA ARG A 85 14.83 0.24 -15.61
C ARG A 85 16.10 1.00 -16.01
N TRP A 86 16.27 2.23 -15.50
CA TRP A 86 17.25 3.18 -16.02
C TRP A 86 18.18 3.76 -14.96
N ASN A 87 18.27 3.14 -13.77
CA ASN A 87 19.21 3.56 -12.73
C ASN A 87 20.64 3.57 -13.31
N PRO A 88 21.36 4.71 -13.31
CA PRO A 88 22.72 4.77 -13.86
C PRO A 88 23.73 3.92 -13.09
N TYR A 89 23.39 3.51 -11.87
CA TYR A 89 24.23 2.63 -11.02
C TYR A 89 23.81 1.16 -11.10
N GLY A 90 22.79 0.82 -11.91
CA GLY A 90 22.19 -0.50 -12.00
C GLY A 90 21.06 -0.72 -11.00
N TRP A 91 20.34 -1.83 -11.16
CA TRP A 91 19.30 -2.30 -10.26
C TRP A 91 19.46 -3.80 -10.06
N ASP A 92 19.93 -4.22 -8.89
CA ASP A 92 20.24 -5.61 -8.56
C ASP A 92 19.22 -6.28 -7.65
N ALA A 93 18.19 -5.54 -7.19
CA ALA A 93 17.16 -6.06 -6.28
C ALA A 93 16.13 -6.99 -6.96
N GLY A 94 16.24 -7.17 -8.29
CA GLY A 94 15.27 -7.97 -9.04
C GLY A 94 13.93 -7.23 -9.29
N ARG A 95 12.88 -7.99 -9.66
CA ARG A 95 11.55 -7.44 -9.84
C ARG A 95 10.91 -7.19 -8.47
N ILE A 96 10.25 -6.04 -8.32
CA ILE A 96 9.51 -5.72 -7.10
C ILE A 96 8.10 -6.34 -7.20
N PRO A 97 7.66 -7.17 -6.23
CA PRO A 97 6.28 -7.62 -6.15
C PRO A 97 5.31 -6.44 -5.95
N VAL A 98 4.29 -6.34 -6.80
CA VAL A 98 3.23 -5.34 -6.70
C VAL A 98 1.89 -6.06 -6.60
N TYR A 99 1.32 -6.06 -5.42
CA TYR A 99 -0.02 -6.58 -5.17
C TYR A 99 -1.04 -5.46 -5.37
N GLY A 100 -2.13 -5.76 -6.06
CA GLY A 100 -3.15 -4.74 -6.31
C GLY A 100 -4.44 -5.32 -6.88
N PRO A 101 -5.44 -4.46 -7.17
CA PRO A 101 -6.62 -4.83 -7.92
C PRO A 101 -6.30 -5.47 -9.27
N ALA A 102 -7.23 -6.25 -9.81
CA ALA A 102 -7.10 -6.79 -11.15
C ALA A 102 -6.86 -5.66 -12.18
N GLY A 103 -5.95 -5.91 -13.13
CA GLY A 103 -5.59 -4.92 -14.15
C GLY A 103 -4.58 -3.86 -13.71
N THR A 104 -3.95 -3.98 -12.55
CA THR A 104 -2.89 -3.07 -12.08
C THR A 104 -1.77 -2.91 -13.10
N ALA A 105 -1.30 -4.00 -13.71
CA ALA A 105 -0.24 -3.98 -14.71
C ALA A 105 -0.60 -3.11 -15.91
N ASP A 106 -1.77 -3.36 -16.51
CA ASP A 106 -2.25 -2.63 -17.69
C ASP A 106 -2.48 -1.16 -17.37
N ARG A 107 -3.12 -0.88 -16.23
CA ARG A 107 -3.40 0.48 -15.78
C ARG A 107 -2.13 1.30 -15.60
N THR A 108 -1.10 0.70 -15.02
CA THR A 108 0.19 1.37 -14.78
C THR A 108 0.93 1.62 -16.10
N ALA A 109 0.96 0.63 -17.01
CA ALA A 109 1.56 0.77 -18.33
C ALA A 109 0.89 1.89 -19.15
N ILE A 110 -0.44 1.91 -19.19
CA ILE A 110 -1.23 2.94 -19.89
C ILE A 110 -0.98 4.32 -19.26
N ALA A 111 -0.93 4.42 -17.95
CA ALA A 111 -0.66 5.69 -17.25
C ALA A 111 0.73 6.26 -17.59
N TYR A 112 1.72 5.41 -17.80
CA TYR A 112 3.05 5.79 -18.27
C TYR A 112 3.09 6.12 -19.78
N GLY A 113 2.13 5.64 -20.56
CA GLY A 113 2.06 5.84 -22.02
C GLY A 113 2.76 4.76 -22.81
N MET A 114 2.81 3.53 -22.30
CA MET A 114 3.37 2.35 -22.99
C MET A 114 2.29 1.29 -23.24
N ASP A 115 2.57 0.37 -24.17
CA ASP A 115 1.73 -0.80 -24.42
C ASP A 115 1.73 -1.71 -23.18
N PRO A 116 0.59 -2.25 -22.77
CA PRO A 116 0.53 -3.20 -21.65
C PRO A 116 1.35 -4.48 -21.84
N ASP A 117 1.61 -4.91 -23.07
CA ASP A 117 2.43 -6.09 -23.36
C ASP A 117 3.77 -5.69 -24.03
N PRO A 118 4.94 -5.88 -23.40
CA PRO A 118 5.17 -6.48 -22.08
C PRO A 118 4.93 -5.52 -20.91
N GLY A 119 4.57 -4.26 -21.14
CA GLY A 119 4.35 -3.25 -20.12
C GLY A 119 5.52 -3.13 -19.13
N MET A 120 5.21 -3.10 -17.87
CA MET A 120 6.20 -3.03 -16.77
C MET A 120 6.52 -4.40 -16.13
N HIS A 121 6.06 -5.52 -16.70
CA HIS A 121 6.35 -6.87 -16.21
C HIS A 121 7.85 -7.22 -16.10
N PRO A 122 8.75 -6.67 -16.91
CA PRO A 122 10.18 -6.88 -16.70
C PRO A 122 10.74 -6.27 -15.41
N ASP A 123 10.05 -5.28 -14.81
CA ASP A 123 10.49 -4.52 -13.64
C ASP A 123 9.72 -4.88 -12.38
N PHE A 124 8.44 -5.22 -12.54
CA PHE A 124 7.53 -5.56 -11.46
C PHE A 124 6.93 -6.96 -11.63
N GLU A 125 6.65 -7.61 -10.53
CA GLU A 125 5.83 -8.81 -10.50
C GLU A 125 4.43 -8.44 -10.02
N PHE A 126 3.50 -8.25 -10.96
CA PHE A 126 2.12 -7.90 -10.63
C PHE A 126 1.33 -9.12 -10.19
N ILE A 127 0.64 -8.99 -9.06
CA ILE A 127 -0.13 -10.05 -8.42
C ILE A 127 -1.49 -9.48 -8.03
N ASP A 128 -2.56 -10.04 -8.61
CA ASP A 128 -3.92 -9.60 -8.32
C ASP A 128 -4.36 -10.06 -6.92
N TRP A 129 -5.01 -9.15 -6.18
CA TRP A 129 -5.62 -9.49 -4.90
C TRP A 129 -6.69 -10.57 -5.06
N GLN A 130 -6.73 -11.47 -4.10
CA GLN A 130 -7.87 -12.35 -3.90
C GLN A 130 -8.54 -11.98 -2.59
N GLU A 131 -9.81 -11.60 -2.64
CA GLU A 131 -10.57 -11.15 -1.47
C GLU A 131 -10.43 -12.11 -0.29
N ARG A 132 -10.06 -11.57 0.88
CA ARG A 132 -9.90 -12.31 2.14
C ARG A 132 -8.87 -13.45 2.10
N GLN A 133 -8.06 -13.54 1.06
CA GLN A 133 -6.95 -14.49 1.00
C GLN A 133 -5.66 -13.79 1.44
N ALA A 134 -5.07 -14.30 2.50
CA ALA A 134 -3.83 -13.75 3.02
C ALA A 134 -2.65 -14.10 2.13
N VAL A 135 -1.72 -13.15 2.00
CA VAL A 135 -0.37 -13.36 1.45
C VAL A 135 0.66 -13.13 2.54
N GLU A 136 1.80 -13.81 2.45
CA GLU A 136 2.89 -13.68 3.40
C GLU A 136 4.12 -13.06 2.73
N ILE A 137 4.70 -12.05 3.38
CA ILE A 137 5.92 -11.36 2.96
C ILE A 137 6.84 -11.30 4.18
N GLY A 138 7.73 -12.26 4.30
CA GLY A 138 8.52 -12.45 5.51
C GLY A 138 7.64 -12.64 6.75
N PRO A 139 7.81 -11.83 7.81
CA PRO A 139 6.99 -11.91 9.03
C PRO A 139 5.63 -11.22 8.90
N LEU A 140 5.35 -10.61 7.74
CA LEU A 140 4.14 -9.85 7.48
C LEU A 140 3.12 -10.74 6.77
N LYS A 141 1.90 -10.80 7.34
CA LYS A 141 0.75 -11.45 6.72
C LYS A 141 -0.27 -10.37 6.36
N ILE A 142 -0.63 -10.27 5.08
CA ILE A 142 -1.50 -9.24 4.55
C ILE A 142 -2.79 -9.87 4.03
N THR A 143 -3.94 -9.35 4.48
CA THR A 143 -5.26 -9.81 4.02
C THR A 143 -6.03 -8.62 3.44
N PRO A 144 -6.40 -8.66 2.14
CA PRO A 144 -7.24 -7.64 1.51
C PRO A 144 -8.72 -7.89 1.82
N TYR A 145 -9.43 -6.84 2.23
CA TYR A 145 -10.87 -6.85 2.47
C TYR A 145 -11.56 -5.88 1.52
N PRO A 146 -12.57 -6.31 0.76
CA PRO A 146 -13.26 -5.42 -0.17
C PRO A 146 -13.97 -4.31 0.59
N VAL A 147 -13.85 -3.08 0.09
CA VAL A 147 -14.45 -1.87 0.64
C VAL A 147 -15.26 -1.14 -0.43
N ARG A 148 -15.88 -0.01 -0.05
CA ARG A 148 -16.80 0.71 -0.92
C ARG A 148 -16.21 2.04 -1.37
N HIS A 149 -15.77 2.10 -2.62
CA HIS A 149 -15.26 3.30 -3.26
C HIS A 149 -15.67 3.32 -4.74
N PRO A 150 -15.84 4.48 -5.43
CA PRO A 150 -16.35 4.53 -6.80
C PRO A 150 -15.31 4.13 -7.85
N ILE A 151 -14.74 2.93 -7.69
CA ILE A 151 -13.83 2.26 -8.61
C ILE A 151 -14.18 0.76 -8.61
N GLU A 152 -13.76 0.04 -9.64
CA GLU A 152 -14.15 -1.36 -9.84
C GLU A 152 -13.76 -2.26 -8.67
N GLU A 153 -12.52 -2.13 -8.17
CA GLU A 153 -12.02 -2.85 -6.99
C GLU A 153 -11.31 -1.89 -6.04
N SER A 154 -11.63 -1.98 -4.76
CA SER A 154 -10.94 -1.28 -3.68
C SER A 154 -10.89 -2.13 -2.42
N TYR A 155 -9.78 -2.03 -1.69
CA TYR A 155 -9.48 -2.89 -0.55
C TYR A 155 -8.96 -2.11 0.65
N ALA A 156 -9.46 -2.47 1.84
CA ALA A 156 -8.73 -2.26 3.08
C ALA A 156 -7.69 -3.38 3.24
N LEU A 157 -6.51 -3.03 3.74
CA LEU A 157 -5.41 -3.97 3.92
C LEU A 157 -5.15 -4.19 5.41
N ARG A 158 -5.38 -5.43 5.89
CA ARG A 158 -5.02 -5.84 7.24
C ARG A 158 -3.63 -6.45 7.22
N VAL A 159 -2.72 -5.87 7.97
CA VAL A 159 -1.31 -6.30 8.09
C VAL A 159 -1.06 -6.81 9.50
N GLU A 160 -0.72 -8.08 9.62
CA GLU A 160 -0.33 -8.73 10.85
C GLU A 160 1.17 -9.01 10.80
N ALA A 161 1.92 -8.62 11.83
CA ALA A 161 3.34 -8.90 11.95
C ALA A 161 3.63 -9.65 13.23
N THR A 162 4.22 -10.84 13.12
CA THR A 162 4.68 -11.61 14.27
C THR A 162 6.19 -11.48 14.37
N GLU A 163 6.65 -10.84 15.44
CA GLU A 163 8.07 -10.52 15.66
C GLU A 163 8.57 -11.18 16.93
N PRO A 164 9.80 -11.74 16.93
CA PRO A 164 10.43 -12.28 18.14
C PRO A 164 10.78 -11.13 19.10
N THR A 165 10.51 -11.35 20.38
CA THR A 165 10.91 -10.48 21.49
C THR A 165 11.63 -11.29 22.56
N PRO A 166 12.35 -10.67 23.53
CA PRO A 166 12.97 -11.39 24.62
C PRO A 166 12.02 -12.24 25.46
N ASP A 167 10.73 -11.88 25.48
CA ASP A 167 9.68 -12.53 26.27
C ASP A 167 8.82 -13.51 25.44
N GLY A 168 9.18 -13.74 24.16
CA GLY A 168 8.45 -14.61 23.22
C GLY A 168 8.09 -13.88 21.93
N GLU A 169 7.12 -14.40 21.19
CA GLU A 169 6.62 -13.75 19.98
C GLU A 169 5.47 -12.78 20.29
N VAL A 170 5.45 -11.65 19.61
CA VAL A 170 4.38 -10.66 19.71
C VAL A 170 3.81 -10.38 18.32
N THR A 171 2.49 -10.52 18.19
CA THR A 171 1.76 -10.16 16.98
C THR A 171 1.19 -8.76 17.10
N SER A 172 1.54 -7.90 16.16
CA SER A 172 0.97 -6.56 16.00
C SER A 172 0.05 -6.55 14.78
N VAL A 173 -1.05 -5.81 14.86
CA VAL A 173 -2.06 -5.71 13.79
C VAL A 173 -2.27 -4.25 13.42
N LEU A 174 -2.04 -3.92 12.15
CA LEU A 174 -2.36 -2.65 11.51
C LEU A 174 -3.45 -2.89 10.48
N THR A 175 -4.48 -2.06 10.47
CA THR A 175 -5.43 -2.01 9.35
C THR A 175 -5.34 -0.66 8.67
N TYR A 176 -5.15 -0.67 7.35
CA TYR A 176 -5.21 0.49 6.46
C TYR A 176 -6.53 0.44 5.67
N SER A 177 -7.30 1.52 5.72
CA SER A 177 -8.63 1.55 5.10
C SER A 177 -8.60 1.60 3.57
N GLY A 178 -7.50 2.11 2.95
CA GLY A 178 -7.59 2.69 1.61
C GLY A 178 -8.61 3.83 1.61
N ASP A 179 -9.11 4.19 0.43
CA ASP A 179 -10.25 5.10 0.29
C ASP A 179 -11.56 4.29 0.31
N THR A 180 -12.50 4.71 1.14
CA THR A 180 -13.76 3.97 1.34
C THR A 180 -14.83 4.81 2.00
N ASP A 181 -16.07 4.46 1.75
CA ASP A 181 -17.19 4.75 2.65
C ASP A 181 -17.43 3.55 3.59
N THR A 182 -18.45 3.61 4.42
CA THR A 182 -18.84 2.52 5.31
C THR A 182 -19.05 1.23 4.54
N ALA A 183 -18.34 0.16 4.93
CA ALA A 183 -18.38 -1.14 4.29
C ALA A 183 -18.22 -2.26 5.33
N PRO A 184 -18.91 -3.42 5.17
CA PRO A 184 -18.72 -4.57 6.06
C PRO A 184 -17.26 -5.05 6.08
N GLY A 185 -16.59 -5.09 4.93
CA GLY A 185 -15.19 -5.51 4.82
C GLY A 185 -14.23 -4.61 5.61
N LEU A 186 -14.53 -3.30 5.71
CA LEU A 186 -13.74 -2.39 6.54
C LEU A 186 -13.85 -2.74 8.03
N VAL A 187 -15.07 -3.04 8.50
CA VAL A 187 -15.31 -3.45 9.89
C VAL A 187 -14.60 -4.78 10.20
N GLU A 188 -14.69 -5.76 9.27
CA GLU A 188 -13.98 -7.03 9.39
C GLU A 188 -12.47 -6.82 9.47
N ALA A 189 -11.90 -5.98 8.58
CA ALA A 189 -10.46 -5.69 8.54
C ALA A 189 -9.97 -5.01 9.81
N ALA A 190 -10.78 -4.09 10.38
CA ALA A 190 -10.42 -3.29 11.55
C ALA A 190 -10.62 -4.02 12.87
N GLN A 191 -11.34 -5.16 12.88
CA GLN A 191 -11.62 -5.89 14.11
C GLN A 191 -10.34 -6.28 14.85
N ASP A 192 -10.25 -5.92 16.14
CA ASP A 192 -9.11 -6.20 17.01
C ASP A 192 -7.76 -5.68 16.47
N ALA A 193 -7.77 -4.67 15.61
CA ALA A 193 -6.55 -4.00 15.17
C ALA A 193 -5.92 -3.19 16.31
N HIS A 194 -4.60 -3.26 16.44
CA HIS A 194 -3.86 -2.43 17.40
C HIS A 194 -3.76 -0.98 16.90
N LEU A 195 -3.75 -0.79 15.58
CA LEU A 195 -3.78 0.50 14.93
C LEU A 195 -4.71 0.44 13.72
N PHE A 196 -5.65 1.36 13.65
CA PHE A 196 -6.51 1.58 12.50
C PHE A 196 -6.11 2.89 11.81
N LEU A 197 -5.41 2.78 10.68
CA LEU A 197 -5.06 3.89 9.81
C LEU A 197 -6.20 4.11 8.83
N CYS A 198 -7.10 5.03 9.17
CA CYS A 198 -8.34 5.25 8.45
C CYS A 198 -8.36 6.60 7.76
N GLU A 199 -8.84 6.63 6.53
CA GLU A 199 -9.17 7.85 5.84
C GLU A 199 -10.37 8.57 6.48
N ALA A 200 -10.49 9.87 6.27
CA ALA A 200 -11.65 10.68 6.65
C ALA A 200 -11.69 11.96 5.81
N ALA A 201 -11.78 11.81 4.49
CA ALA A 201 -11.69 12.93 3.55
C ALA A 201 -12.91 13.84 3.58
N PHE A 202 -14.08 13.35 4.03
CA PHE A 202 -15.30 14.11 4.09
C PHE A 202 -15.52 14.77 5.45
N HIS A 203 -16.26 15.89 5.43
CA HIS A 203 -16.63 16.66 6.62
C HIS A 203 -18.09 16.43 6.98
N GLU A 204 -18.34 16.12 8.26
CA GLU A 204 -19.70 16.07 8.80
C GLU A 204 -20.46 17.40 8.55
N GLY A 205 -21.72 17.27 8.21
CA GLY A 205 -22.62 18.40 7.95
C GLY A 205 -22.45 19.07 6.59
N ARG A 206 -21.29 18.87 5.93
CA ARG A 206 -21.05 19.36 4.57
C ARG A 206 -21.28 18.28 3.52
N ASP A 207 -20.70 17.12 3.75
CA ASP A 207 -20.60 16.06 2.74
C ASP A 207 -21.51 14.85 3.06
N ASP A 208 -22.37 14.95 4.06
CA ASP A 208 -23.23 13.86 4.56
C ASP A 208 -24.16 13.25 3.51
N ALA A 209 -24.50 14.02 2.46
CA ALA A 209 -25.36 13.55 1.37
C ALA A 209 -24.61 12.73 0.31
N ILE A 210 -23.27 12.68 0.35
CA ILE A 210 -22.46 11.93 -0.59
C ILE A 210 -22.25 10.54 -0.01
N ASP A 211 -22.68 9.52 -0.75
CA ASP A 211 -22.64 8.12 -0.35
C ASP A 211 -21.70 7.32 -1.25
N GLY A 212 -20.97 6.34 -0.68
CA GLY A 212 -20.13 5.41 -1.41
C GLY A 212 -18.78 5.95 -1.87
N VAL A 213 -18.29 7.05 -1.32
CA VAL A 213 -17.03 7.66 -1.74
C VAL A 213 -16.00 7.67 -0.61
N HIS A 214 -16.26 8.44 0.46
CA HIS A 214 -15.33 8.60 1.57
C HIS A 214 -16.03 8.61 2.93
N LEU A 215 -15.28 8.30 3.97
CA LEU A 215 -15.71 8.45 5.35
C LEU A 215 -15.63 9.92 5.80
N THR A 216 -16.41 10.24 6.82
CA THR A 216 -16.17 11.38 7.70
C THR A 216 -15.44 10.91 8.96
N GLY A 217 -14.84 11.80 9.73
CA GLY A 217 -14.18 11.44 10.99
C GLY A 217 -15.11 10.71 11.97
N LYS A 218 -16.39 11.04 11.98
CA LYS A 218 -17.40 10.36 12.81
C LYS A 218 -17.73 8.96 12.30
N ARG A 219 -17.72 8.73 10.97
CA ARG A 219 -17.97 7.41 10.39
C ARG A 219 -16.75 6.50 10.44
N ALA A 220 -15.55 7.07 10.57
CA ALA A 220 -14.30 6.35 10.72
C ALA A 220 -14.07 5.85 12.16
N GLY A 221 -14.64 6.49 13.18
CA GLY A 221 -14.58 6.14 14.61
C GLY A 221 -15.90 5.58 15.10
#